data_d6fa61ad52086503e1cfd3ce26da34ce
#
_entry.id   d6fa61ad52086503e1cfd3ce26da34ce
#
_cell.length_a   1.000
_cell.length_b   1.000
_cell.length_c   1.000
_cell.angle_alpha   90.00
_cell.angle_beta   90.00
_cell.angle_gamma   90.00
#
_symmetry.space_group_name_H-M   'P 1'
#
loop_
_entity.id
_entity.type
_entity.pdbx_description
1 polymer ?
#
loop_
_entity_poly.entity_id
_entity_poly.type
_entity_poly.pdbx_seq_one_letter_code
_entity_poly.pdbx_strand_id
1 'polypeptide(L)'
;MDFVELTVDSGTIFTGLTGTGVTKSLLFSKNIKLFAPEYLFDELKEHLSRIKLFSSLSSSDVDSLISKLKGHITIVEKSKFEPFLNEANSLISDPDDTEYLALSLSMNKCPIWSNDPHFKEQSAVRVFTTKELVEFLKIRKLF
;
A
#
# COMPACT_ATOMS: atom_id res chain seq x y z
N MET A 1 5.50 -17.26 -13.21
CA MET A 1 6.17 -16.16 -12.51
C MET A 1 5.62 -16.05 -11.10
N ASP A 2 6.51 -16.13 -10.14
CA ASP A 2 6.09 -16.17 -8.73
C ASP A 2 6.19 -14.80 -8.09
N PHE A 3 5.10 -14.07 -8.13
CA PHE A 3 4.98 -12.80 -7.44
C PHE A 3 3.56 -12.66 -6.89
N VAL A 4 3.40 -11.72 -5.95
CA VAL A 4 2.12 -11.42 -5.32
C VAL A 4 1.74 -9.99 -5.69
N GLU A 5 0.50 -9.81 -6.13
CA GLU A 5 -0.06 -8.49 -6.41
C GLU A 5 -0.84 -8.01 -5.20
N LEU A 6 -0.58 -6.79 -4.77
CA LEU A 6 -1.21 -6.19 -3.59
C LEU A 6 -1.52 -4.72 -3.83
N THR A 7 -2.67 -4.29 -3.34
CA THR A 7 -2.94 -2.87 -3.13
C THR A 7 -2.29 -2.48 -1.81
N VAL A 8 -1.62 -1.34 -1.76
CA VAL A 8 -0.93 -0.86 -0.55
C VAL A 8 -1.45 0.52 -0.17
N ASP A 9 -1.69 0.76 1.13
CA ASP A 9 -2.15 2.05 1.59
C ASP A 9 -1.01 2.99 1.97
N SER A 10 -1.34 4.28 2.16
CA SER A 10 -0.36 5.31 2.49
C SER A 10 0.31 5.09 3.86
N GLY A 11 -0.43 4.56 4.82
CA GLY A 11 0.11 4.26 6.16
C GLY A 11 1.23 3.23 6.11
N THR A 12 1.06 2.19 5.31
CA THR A 12 2.08 1.17 5.11
C THR A 12 3.32 1.75 4.43
N ILE A 13 3.11 2.58 3.42
CA ILE A 13 4.21 3.28 2.73
C ILE A 13 4.96 4.18 3.71
N PHE A 14 4.23 4.98 4.51
CA PHE A 14 4.83 5.85 5.51
C PHE A 14 5.71 5.05 6.48
N THR A 15 5.21 3.94 7.00
CA THR A 15 5.95 3.06 7.91
C THR A 15 7.24 2.54 7.25
N GLY A 16 7.15 2.12 6.01
CA GLY A 16 8.32 1.61 5.28
C GLY A 16 9.36 2.69 4.99
N LEU A 17 8.93 3.91 4.71
CA LEU A 17 9.85 5.02 4.41
C LEU A 17 10.53 5.57 5.66
N THR A 18 9.88 5.49 6.83
CA THR A 18 10.43 6.03 8.09
C THR A 18 11.21 5.00 8.91
N GLY A 19 11.06 3.71 8.59
CA GLY A 19 11.69 2.61 9.33
C GLY A 19 12.82 1.95 8.56
N THR A 20 13.41 0.94 9.19
CA THR A 20 14.49 0.15 8.63
C THR A 20 14.16 -1.34 8.61
N GLY A 21 12.97 -1.72 9.03
CA GLY A 21 12.59 -3.11 9.25
C GLY A 21 12.02 -3.81 8.03
N VAL A 22 11.24 -4.85 8.32
CA VAL A 22 10.67 -5.75 7.31
C VAL A 22 9.72 -5.04 6.34
N THR A 23 8.97 -4.03 6.81
CA THR A 23 8.07 -3.28 5.95
C THR A 23 8.82 -2.64 4.78
N LYS A 24 9.97 -2.03 5.08
CA LYS A 24 10.80 -1.41 4.04
C LYS A 24 11.30 -2.45 3.04
N SER A 25 11.78 -3.60 3.53
CA SER A 25 12.24 -4.69 2.67
C SER A 25 11.14 -5.20 1.75
N LEU A 26 9.92 -5.32 2.27
CA LEU A 26 8.77 -5.77 1.47
C LEU A 26 8.37 -4.76 0.42
N LEU A 27 8.41 -3.46 0.72
CA LEU A 27 8.07 -2.41 -0.24
C LEU A 27 8.92 -2.49 -1.51
N PHE A 28 10.16 -2.87 -1.37
CA PHE A 28 11.11 -2.92 -2.48
C PHE A 28 11.38 -4.34 -2.98
N SER A 29 10.60 -5.32 -2.52
CA SER A 29 10.76 -6.71 -2.97
C SER A 29 10.32 -6.88 -4.41
N LYS A 30 11.15 -7.55 -5.19
CA LYS A 30 10.82 -7.88 -6.59
C LYS A 30 9.77 -8.99 -6.71
N ASN A 31 9.44 -9.65 -5.61
CA ASN A 31 8.41 -10.70 -5.58
C ASN A 31 7.02 -10.13 -5.27
N ILE A 32 6.92 -8.83 -5.04
CA ILE A 32 5.66 -8.15 -4.76
C ILE A 32 5.45 -7.06 -5.80
N LYS A 33 4.26 -7.05 -6.41
CA LYS A 33 3.82 -5.97 -7.28
C LYS A 33 2.79 -5.15 -6.53
N LEU A 34 3.08 -3.87 -6.35
CA LEU A 34 2.24 -2.97 -5.58
C LEU A 34 1.41 -2.07 -6.50
N PHE A 35 0.17 -1.86 -6.11
CA PHE A 35 -0.78 -0.98 -6.79
C PHE A 35 -1.36 0.00 -5.80
N ALA A 36 -1.57 1.23 -6.23
CA ALA A 36 -2.18 2.27 -5.40
C ALA A 36 -2.92 3.27 -6.28
N PRO A 37 -3.95 3.94 -5.74
CA PRO A 37 -4.60 5.02 -6.47
C PRO A 37 -3.67 6.24 -6.54
N GLU A 38 -3.89 7.10 -7.53
CA GLU A 38 -3.08 8.32 -7.69
C GLU A 38 -3.11 9.24 -6.48
N TYR A 39 -4.14 9.12 -5.64
CA TYR A 39 -4.27 9.82 -4.37
C TYR A 39 -3.11 9.52 -3.41
N LEU A 40 -2.45 8.36 -3.54
CA LEU A 40 -1.33 7.98 -2.68
C LEU A 40 -0.23 9.04 -2.64
N PHE A 41 0.20 9.52 -3.81
CA PHE A 41 1.30 10.47 -3.85
C PHE A 41 0.92 11.85 -3.34
N ASP A 42 -0.36 12.22 -3.43
CA ASP A 42 -0.87 13.44 -2.81
C ASP A 42 -0.76 13.33 -1.28
N GLU A 43 -1.14 12.18 -0.72
CA GLU A 43 -0.99 11.92 0.71
C GLU A 43 0.48 11.94 1.15
N LEU A 44 1.36 11.31 0.39
CA LEU A 44 2.79 11.29 0.72
C LEU A 44 3.37 12.71 0.68
N LYS A 45 2.95 13.53 -0.27
CA LYS A 45 3.39 14.92 -0.37
C LYS A 45 2.96 15.74 0.84
N GLU A 46 1.73 15.53 1.31
CA GLU A 46 1.22 16.19 2.52
C GLU A 46 2.04 15.82 3.77
N HIS A 47 2.56 14.58 3.81
CA HIS A 47 3.31 14.07 4.97
C HIS A 47 4.82 14.08 4.77
N LEU A 48 5.33 14.70 3.70
CA LEU A 48 6.74 14.65 3.35
C LEU A 48 7.65 15.17 4.47
N SER A 49 7.27 16.27 5.12
CA SER A 49 8.07 16.83 6.21
C SER A 49 8.15 15.86 7.41
N ARG A 50 7.06 15.15 7.70
CA ARG A 50 7.05 14.15 8.78
C ARG A 50 7.90 12.95 8.42
N ILE A 51 7.86 12.51 7.16
CA ILE A 51 8.71 11.41 6.69
C ILE A 51 10.18 11.79 6.87
N LYS A 52 10.56 13.00 6.50
CA LYS A 52 11.94 13.48 6.66
C LYS A 52 12.34 13.63 8.13
N LEU A 53 11.39 14.02 8.99
CA LEU A 53 11.64 14.17 10.42
C LEU A 53 11.85 12.82 11.12
N PHE A 54 11.01 11.82 10.82
CA PHE A 54 11.03 10.51 11.49
C PHE A 54 11.98 9.50 10.84
N SER A 55 12.41 9.76 9.60
CA SER A 55 13.40 8.93 8.94
C SER A 55 14.79 9.19 9.56
N SER A 56 15.61 8.17 9.66
CA SER A 56 17.01 8.29 10.06
C SER A 56 17.89 8.73 8.90
N LEU A 57 17.32 8.97 7.73
CA LEU A 57 18.04 9.33 6.52
C LEU A 57 18.10 10.84 6.32
N SER A 58 19.04 11.30 5.49
CA SER A 58 19.09 12.69 5.08
C SER A 58 17.88 13.03 4.20
N SER A 59 17.59 14.32 4.06
CA SER A 59 16.49 14.80 3.21
C SER A 59 16.66 14.32 1.76
N SER A 60 17.88 14.37 1.22
CA SER A 60 18.14 13.92 -0.15
C SER A 60 17.98 12.40 -0.28
N ASP A 61 18.33 11.63 0.76
CA ASP A 61 18.15 10.17 0.74
C ASP A 61 16.67 9.80 0.75
N VAL A 62 15.84 10.55 1.50
CA VAL A 62 14.40 10.36 1.51
C VAL A 62 13.81 10.64 0.12
N ASP A 63 14.23 11.73 -0.52
CA ASP A 63 13.79 12.06 -1.87
C ASP A 63 14.15 10.96 -2.88
N SER A 64 15.37 10.42 -2.77
CA SER A 64 15.82 9.30 -3.61
C SER A 64 15.00 8.05 -3.38
N LEU A 65 14.68 7.77 -2.12
CA LEU A 65 13.88 6.60 -1.75
C LEU A 65 12.45 6.69 -2.29
N ILE A 66 11.84 7.88 -2.20
CA ILE A 66 10.50 8.11 -2.76
C ILE A 66 10.54 7.96 -4.28
N SER A 67 11.58 8.46 -4.93
CA SER A 67 11.77 8.32 -6.37
C SER A 67 11.86 6.83 -6.77
N LYS A 68 12.62 6.05 -6.01
CA LYS A 68 12.72 4.60 -6.20
C LYS A 68 11.37 3.92 -5.99
N LEU A 69 10.64 4.34 -4.97
CA LEU A 69 9.31 3.79 -4.67
C LEU A 69 8.35 4.01 -5.84
N LYS A 70 8.39 5.19 -6.47
CA LYS A 70 7.56 5.48 -7.64
C LYS A 70 7.79 4.48 -8.77
N GLY A 71 8.98 3.93 -8.88
CA GLY A 71 9.31 2.89 -9.86
C GLY A 71 8.80 1.51 -9.47
N HIS A 72 8.44 1.30 -8.21
CA HIS A 72 7.96 0.01 -7.69
C HIS A 72 6.44 -0.07 -7.57
N ILE A 73 5.74 1.06 -7.54
CA ILE A 73 4.30 1.10 -7.38
C ILE A 73 3.65 1.47 -8.71
N THR A 74 2.69 0.66 -9.13
CA THR A 74 1.85 0.98 -10.27
C THR A 74 0.70 1.85 -9.78
N ILE A 75 0.66 3.08 -10.26
CA ILE A 75 -0.41 4.02 -9.93
C ILE A 75 -1.56 3.82 -10.89
N VAL A 76 -2.77 3.68 -10.34
CA VAL A 76 -3.99 3.46 -11.11
C VAL A 76 -4.85 4.71 -11.08
N GLU A 77 -5.23 5.19 -12.24
CA GLU A 77 -6.08 6.38 -12.35
C GLU A 77 -7.50 6.11 -11.88
N LYS A 78 -8.14 7.13 -11.34
CA LYS A 78 -9.44 7.04 -10.69
C LYS A 78 -10.52 6.45 -11.59
N SER A 79 -10.51 6.76 -12.88
CA SER A 79 -11.50 6.27 -13.84
C SER A 79 -11.61 4.73 -13.83
N LYS A 80 -10.55 4.03 -13.45
CA LYS A 80 -10.52 2.57 -13.45
C LYS A 80 -11.21 1.95 -12.25
N PHE A 81 -11.23 2.62 -11.10
CA PHE A 81 -11.87 2.10 -9.89
C PHE A 81 -13.09 2.92 -9.45
N GLU A 82 -13.36 4.04 -10.09
CA GLU A 82 -14.49 4.90 -9.77
C GLU A 82 -15.84 4.15 -9.72
N PRO A 83 -16.13 3.21 -10.64
CA PRO A 83 -17.38 2.44 -10.55
C PRO A 83 -17.54 1.62 -9.27
N PHE A 84 -16.45 1.39 -8.52
CA PHE A 84 -16.44 0.59 -7.30
C PHE A 84 -16.47 1.43 -6.02
N LEU A 85 -16.47 2.76 -6.13
CA LEU A 85 -16.43 3.64 -4.96
C LEU A 85 -17.67 3.50 -4.07
N ASN A 86 -18.86 3.39 -4.65
CA ASN A 86 -20.09 3.24 -3.88
C ASN A 86 -20.09 1.94 -3.09
N GLU A 87 -19.68 0.84 -3.71
CA GLU A 87 -19.57 -0.44 -3.03
C GLU A 87 -18.55 -0.37 -1.90
N ALA A 88 -17.38 0.19 -2.17
CA ALA A 88 -16.32 0.35 -1.16
C ALA A 88 -16.81 1.18 0.03
N ASN A 89 -17.49 2.29 -0.24
CA ASN A 89 -18.06 3.15 0.81
C ASN A 89 -19.04 2.42 1.71
N SER A 90 -19.79 1.45 1.17
CA SER A 90 -20.73 0.68 1.95
C SER A 90 -20.07 -0.37 2.84
N LEU A 91 -18.81 -0.71 2.57
CA LEU A 91 -18.08 -1.78 3.26
C LEU A 91 -17.20 -1.31 4.40
N ILE A 92 -16.71 -0.07 4.34
CA ILE A 92 -15.81 0.49 5.36
C ILE A 92 -16.27 1.89 5.77
N SER A 93 -15.91 2.27 7.01
CA SER A 93 -16.39 3.52 7.61
C SER A 93 -15.49 4.73 7.33
N ASP A 94 -14.19 4.52 7.11
CA ASP A 94 -13.25 5.61 6.92
C ASP A 94 -13.19 6.04 5.44
N PRO A 95 -13.62 7.27 5.11
CA PRO A 95 -13.59 7.73 3.72
C PRO A 95 -12.18 7.82 3.13
N ASP A 96 -11.14 7.95 3.95
CA ASP A 96 -9.76 7.99 3.46
C ASP A 96 -9.30 6.64 2.91
N ASP A 97 -9.95 5.55 3.32
CA ASP A 97 -9.61 4.20 2.90
C ASP A 97 -10.41 3.72 1.70
N THR A 98 -11.46 4.45 1.33
CA THR A 98 -12.42 4.04 0.29
C THR A 98 -11.75 3.81 -1.07
N GLU A 99 -10.86 4.70 -1.49
CA GLU A 99 -10.22 4.57 -2.80
C GLU A 99 -9.33 3.33 -2.90
N TYR A 100 -8.64 2.98 -1.81
CA TYR A 100 -7.79 1.79 -1.77
C TYR A 100 -8.64 0.52 -1.91
N LEU A 101 -9.76 0.46 -1.20
CA LEU A 101 -10.66 -0.69 -1.30
C LEU A 101 -11.33 -0.76 -2.68
N ALA A 102 -11.75 0.38 -3.23
CA ALA A 102 -12.33 0.45 -4.55
C ALA A 102 -11.36 -0.06 -5.62
N LEU A 103 -10.08 0.31 -5.49
CA LEU A 103 -9.04 -0.17 -6.40
C LEU A 103 -8.93 -1.70 -6.34
N SER A 104 -8.89 -2.26 -5.15
CA SER A 104 -8.82 -3.72 -4.98
C SER A 104 -10.03 -4.42 -5.60
N LEU A 105 -11.22 -3.87 -5.39
CA LEU A 105 -12.44 -4.41 -6.01
C LEU A 105 -12.37 -4.38 -7.53
N SER A 106 -11.83 -3.31 -8.09
CA SER A 106 -11.69 -3.16 -9.55
C SER A 106 -10.67 -4.11 -10.15
N MET A 107 -9.76 -4.62 -9.33
CA MET A 107 -8.70 -5.55 -9.74
C MET A 107 -9.01 -6.98 -9.32
N ASN A 108 -10.26 -7.40 -9.50
CA ASN A 108 -10.71 -8.75 -9.17
C ASN A 108 -10.42 -9.13 -7.71
N LYS A 109 -10.70 -8.21 -6.80
CA LYS A 109 -10.48 -8.38 -5.36
C LYS A 109 -9.02 -8.64 -5.00
N CYS A 110 -8.12 -7.91 -5.63
CA CYS A 110 -6.70 -7.92 -5.30
C CYS A 110 -6.52 -7.67 -3.80
N PRO A 111 -5.76 -8.50 -3.07
CA PRO A 111 -5.59 -8.32 -1.63
C PRO A 111 -4.95 -6.97 -1.29
N ILE A 112 -5.29 -6.46 -0.11
CA ILE A 112 -4.74 -5.21 0.42
C ILE A 112 -3.67 -5.53 1.45
N TRP A 113 -2.54 -4.83 1.38
CA TRP A 113 -1.53 -4.85 2.42
C TRP A 113 -1.66 -3.59 3.27
N SER A 114 -2.16 -3.75 4.49
CA SER A 114 -2.34 -2.65 5.42
C SER A 114 -2.37 -3.16 6.87
N ASN A 115 -1.79 -2.38 7.78
CA ASN A 115 -1.91 -2.65 9.21
C ASN A 115 -3.07 -1.89 9.85
N ASP A 116 -3.80 -1.09 9.08
CA ASP A 116 -4.96 -0.35 9.56
C ASP A 116 -6.14 -1.31 9.78
N PRO A 117 -6.65 -1.44 11.02
CA PRO A 117 -7.75 -2.35 11.32
C PRO A 117 -9.05 -2.01 10.60
N HIS A 118 -9.22 -0.78 10.12
CA HIS A 118 -10.43 -0.37 9.39
C HIS A 118 -10.66 -1.20 8.14
N PHE A 119 -9.59 -1.63 7.45
CA PHE A 119 -9.74 -2.48 6.27
C PHE A 119 -10.32 -3.86 6.59
N LYS A 120 -10.20 -4.32 7.82
CA LYS A 120 -10.75 -5.61 8.26
C LYS A 120 -12.21 -5.53 8.70
N GLU A 121 -12.85 -4.37 8.56
CA GLU A 121 -14.29 -4.22 8.79
C GLU A 121 -15.11 -4.95 7.72
N GLN A 122 -14.49 -5.31 6.60
CA GLN A 122 -15.14 -5.99 5.48
C GLN A 122 -14.46 -7.32 5.18
N SER A 123 -15.14 -8.20 4.47
CA SER A 123 -14.61 -9.50 4.09
C SER A 123 -14.65 -9.77 2.57
N ALA A 124 -15.01 -8.76 1.78
CA ALA A 124 -15.06 -8.90 0.33
C ALA A 124 -13.66 -9.01 -0.28
N VAL A 125 -12.68 -8.32 0.32
CA VAL A 125 -11.28 -8.30 -0.13
C VAL A 125 -10.40 -8.76 1.04
N ARG A 126 -9.48 -9.67 0.76
CA ARG A 126 -8.51 -10.14 1.75
C ARG A 126 -7.55 -9.01 2.14
N VAL A 127 -7.28 -8.89 3.44
CA VAL A 127 -6.35 -7.89 3.97
C VAL A 127 -5.22 -8.60 4.70
N PHE A 128 -3.98 -8.28 4.33
CA PHE A 128 -2.80 -8.75 5.04
C PHE A 128 -2.22 -7.63 5.90
N THR A 129 -2.03 -7.89 7.18
CA THR A 129 -1.09 -7.11 7.98
C THR A 129 0.32 -7.46 7.51
N THR A 130 1.31 -6.66 7.88
CA THR A 130 2.70 -6.98 7.53
C THR A 130 3.12 -8.36 8.04
N LYS A 131 2.72 -8.70 9.26
CA LYS A 131 3.00 -10.01 9.85
C LYS A 131 2.37 -11.14 9.03
N GLU A 132 1.11 -11.00 8.69
CA GLU A 132 0.39 -11.99 7.89
C GLU A 132 1.00 -12.14 6.50
N LEU A 133 1.42 -11.03 5.90
CA LEU A 133 2.06 -11.04 4.60
C LEU A 133 3.39 -11.80 4.62
N VAL A 134 4.21 -11.56 5.64
CA VAL A 134 5.48 -12.28 5.81
C VAL A 134 5.24 -13.79 5.90
N GLU A 135 4.28 -14.21 6.72
CA GLU A 135 3.94 -15.63 6.87
C GLU A 135 3.47 -16.24 5.55
N PHE A 136 2.61 -15.51 4.82
CA PHE A 136 2.12 -15.94 3.51
C PHE A 136 3.25 -16.12 2.50
N LEU A 137 4.18 -15.15 2.44
CA LEU A 137 5.31 -15.20 1.52
C LEU A 137 6.28 -16.32 1.86
N LYS A 138 6.51 -16.59 3.15
CA LYS A 138 7.36 -17.70 3.59
C LYS A 138 6.81 -19.05 3.15
N ILE A 139 5.52 -19.25 3.29
CA ILE A 139 4.85 -20.49 2.86
C ILE A 139 5.03 -20.69 1.36
N ARG A 140 4.99 -19.61 0.59
CA ARG A 140 5.16 -19.63 -0.87
C ARG A 140 6.62 -19.56 -1.32
N LYS A 141 7.55 -19.46 -0.38
CA LYS A 141 8.99 -19.33 -0.66
C LYS A 141 9.32 -18.08 -1.47
N LEU A 142 8.60 -16.98 -1.21
CA LEU A 142 8.79 -15.69 -1.87
C LEU A 142 9.39 -14.62 -0.95
N PHE A 143 9.68 -14.99 0.29
CA PHE A 143 10.26 -14.07 1.28
C PHE A 143 11.77 -14.23 1.38
#